data_9a74dfa1ad7714f8032890f24615cdf5
#
_entry.id   9a74dfa1ad7714f8032890f24615cdf5
#
_cell.length_a   1.000
_cell.length_b   1.000
_cell.length_c   1.000
_cell.angle_alpha   90.00
_cell.angle_beta   90.00
_cell.angle_gamma   90.00
#
_symmetry.space_group_name_H-M   'P 1'
#
loop_
_entity.id
_entity.type
_entity.pdbx_description
1 polymer ?
#
loop_
_entity_poly.entity_id
_entity_poly.type
_entity_poly.pdbx_seq_one_letter_code
_entity_poly.pdbx_strand_id
1 'polypeptide(L)'
;MSVTNVTCKIGDKEIKFETGKLALQAPGAVVVTSGETNVLVTTVANETVREGIDFFPLTVDVEERMYAAGKIPGGFFRREGRQTEKAILACRLIDRPLRPSFKEGFRCETQIIATVLSVDNENEYDVLALNAASLGLQLAGVPLDSPIGAVRMSLINDNWVPQASNTELEDSVFDMVIAGNLNEKGEVDIVMVEAGASDNAFEKIDAGSKAPSEELVADGIDSSKQFISELIAAQAELVSKNDVPVTDWPLVEDFSKELKSDIEDSYKSEVENITSITDRKERSNKQSELEEKVVEKYINEEEDNTKAIKLAFKSLVKNVVRDRVISLSLIHI
;
A
#
# COMPACT_ATOMS: atom_id res chain seq x y z
N MET A 1 -27.53 -10.50 0.52
CA MET A 1 -26.36 -10.76 -0.33
C MET A 1 -26.15 -12.26 -0.40
N SER A 2 -25.86 -12.82 -1.57
CA SER A 2 -25.45 -14.22 -1.70
C SER A 2 -23.98 -14.35 -1.34
N VAL A 3 -23.57 -15.48 -0.76
CA VAL A 3 -22.16 -15.78 -0.51
C VAL A 3 -21.50 -16.03 -1.86
N THR A 4 -20.46 -15.26 -2.16
CA THR A 4 -19.65 -15.42 -3.38
C THR A 4 -18.20 -15.65 -3.00
N ASN A 5 -17.50 -16.46 -3.79
CA ASN A 5 -16.08 -16.71 -3.59
C ASN A 5 -15.34 -16.85 -4.92
N VAL A 6 -14.03 -16.62 -4.84
CA VAL A 6 -13.05 -16.86 -5.91
C VAL A 6 -11.80 -17.44 -5.27
N THR A 7 -11.18 -18.36 -5.96
CA THR A 7 -9.94 -19.00 -5.53
C THR A 7 -8.88 -18.80 -6.62
N CYS A 8 -7.68 -18.41 -6.23
CA CYS A 8 -6.51 -18.37 -7.11
C CYS A 8 -5.38 -19.22 -6.54
N LYS A 9 -4.46 -19.63 -7.39
CA LYS A 9 -3.32 -20.45 -7.00
C LYS A 9 -2.04 -19.63 -7.19
N ILE A 10 -1.31 -19.44 -6.10
CA ILE A 10 -0.04 -18.71 -6.09
C ILE A 10 1.08 -19.68 -5.70
N GLY A 11 1.90 -20.06 -6.68
CA GLY A 11 2.82 -21.19 -6.51
C GLY A 11 2.05 -22.47 -6.20
N ASP A 12 2.35 -23.10 -5.08
CA ASP A 12 1.66 -24.30 -4.60
C ASP A 12 0.53 -24.01 -3.62
N LYS A 13 0.33 -22.74 -3.22
CA LYS A 13 -0.69 -22.32 -2.27
C LYS A 13 -1.99 -21.92 -2.97
N GLU A 14 -3.10 -22.29 -2.36
CA GLU A 14 -4.44 -21.85 -2.76
C GLU A 14 -4.88 -20.70 -1.85
N ILE A 15 -5.26 -19.57 -2.45
CA ILE A 15 -5.80 -18.41 -1.76
C ILE A 15 -7.25 -18.24 -2.17
N LYS A 16 -8.16 -18.30 -1.20
CA LYS A 16 -9.59 -18.15 -1.40
C LYS A 16 -10.07 -16.82 -0.81
N PHE A 17 -10.76 -16.04 -1.60
CA PHE A 17 -11.50 -14.84 -1.17
C PHE A 17 -12.99 -15.15 -1.12
N GLU A 18 -13.66 -14.77 -0.03
CA GLU A 18 -15.10 -14.98 0.17
C GLU A 18 -15.74 -13.71 0.73
N THR A 19 -16.92 -13.33 0.21
CA THR A 19 -17.72 -12.21 0.72
C THR A 19 -19.18 -12.61 0.88
N GLY A 20 -19.96 -11.78 1.60
CA GLY A 20 -21.40 -11.97 1.81
C GLY A 20 -21.78 -12.94 2.94
N LYS A 21 -20.82 -13.42 3.75
CA LYS A 21 -21.06 -14.36 4.86
C LYS A 21 -20.92 -13.72 6.24
N LEU A 22 -19.85 -12.95 6.45
CA LEU A 22 -19.53 -12.31 7.72
C LEU A 22 -19.56 -10.79 7.57
N ALA A 23 -19.72 -10.09 8.69
CA ALA A 23 -19.68 -8.63 8.76
C ALA A 23 -20.60 -7.92 7.75
N LEU A 24 -21.85 -8.39 7.63
CA LEU A 24 -22.82 -7.93 6.61
C LEU A 24 -23.23 -6.44 6.73
N GLN A 25 -22.85 -5.77 7.82
CA GLN A 25 -23.09 -4.34 8.02
C GLN A 25 -21.94 -3.46 7.50
N ALA A 26 -20.77 -4.04 7.24
CA ALA A 26 -19.64 -3.32 6.63
C ALA A 26 -19.86 -3.23 5.12
N PRO A 27 -19.67 -2.06 4.50
CA PRO A 27 -19.76 -1.92 3.04
C PRO A 27 -18.85 -2.86 2.28
N GLY A 28 -17.59 -3.04 2.75
CA GLY A 28 -16.66 -4.04 2.25
C GLY A 28 -16.31 -5.05 3.34
N ALA A 29 -16.53 -6.33 3.08
CA ALA A 29 -16.18 -7.42 4.00
C ALA A 29 -15.68 -8.62 3.21
N VAL A 30 -14.49 -9.09 3.52
CA VAL A 30 -13.79 -10.19 2.84
C VAL A 30 -13.22 -11.15 3.85
N VAL A 31 -13.47 -12.43 3.68
CA VAL A 31 -12.71 -13.48 4.35
C VAL A 31 -11.70 -14.02 3.35
N VAL A 32 -10.42 -13.95 3.70
CA VAL A 32 -9.34 -14.57 2.93
C VAL A 32 -8.84 -15.80 3.66
N THR A 33 -8.62 -16.87 2.92
CA THR A 33 -8.20 -18.17 3.46
C THR A 33 -6.99 -18.69 2.68
N SER A 34 -5.97 -19.16 3.38
CA SER A 34 -4.89 -20.00 2.85
C SER A 34 -4.60 -21.10 3.84
N GLY A 35 -4.72 -22.38 3.43
CA GLY A 35 -4.71 -23.49 4.37
C GLY A 35 -5.82 -23.36 5.42
N GLU A 36 -5.46 -23.42 6.72
CA GLU A 36 -6.39 -23.19 7.84
C GLU A 36 -6.27 -21.76 8.43
N THR A 37 -5.40 -20.92 7.88
CA THR A 37 -5.32 -19.50 8.23
C THR A 37 -6.46 -18.73 7.56
N ASN A 38 -7.27 -18.05 8.39
CA ASN A 38 -8.40 -17.25 7.95
C ASN A 38 -8.34 -15.83 8.53
N VAL A 39 -8.49 -14.84 7.67
CA VAL A 39 -8.54 -13.41 8.08
C VAL A 39 -9.83 -12.78 7.55
N LEU A 40 -10.59 -12.16 8.43
CA LEU A 40 -11.70 -11.29 8.06
C LEU A 40 -11.21 -9.86 7.95
N VAL A 41 -11.35 -9.27 6.79
CA VAL A 41 -11.06 -7.84 6.59
C VAL A 41 -12.35 -7.09 6.34
N THR A 42 -12.59 -6.04 7.12
CA THR A 42 -13.72 -5.13 6.95
C THR A 42 -13.22 -3.75 6.57
N THR A 43 -13.93 -3.10 5.66
CA THR A 43 -13.60 -1.77 5.15
C THR A 43 -14.82 -0.88 5.22
N VAL A 44 -14.66 0.28 5.85
CA VAL A 44 -15.69 1.31 5.99
C VAL A 44 -15.08 2.66 5.64
N ALA A 45 -15.78 3.46 4.84
CA ALA A 45 -15.42 4.84 4.57
C ALA A 45 -16.62 5.75 4.85
N ASN A 46 -16.38 6.91 5.45
CA ASN A 46 -17.39 7.95 5.63
C ASN A 46 -17.65 8.63 4.29
N GLU A 47 -18.92 8.95 3.99
CA GLU A 47 -19.30 9.61 2.73
C GLU A 47 -19.02 11.13 2.75
N THR A 48 -18.59 11.69 3.88
CA THR A 48 -18.35 13.11 4.04
C THR A 48 -16.91 13.37 4.51
N VAL A 49 -16.35 14.47 4.01
CA VAL A 49 -15.05 14.97 4.47
C VAL A 49 -15.24 15.77 5.75
N ARG A 50 -14.41 15.52 6.76
CA ARG A 50 -14.40 16.31 7.99
C ARG A 50 -13.85 17.69 7.72
N GLU A 51 -14.53 18.73 8.22
CA GLU A 51 -14.13 20.13 8.06
C GLU A 51 -12.72 20.40 8.63
N GLY A 52 -11.90 21.14 7.88
CA GLY A 52 -10.55 21.53 8.27
C GLY A 52 -9.47 20.44 8.11
N ILE A 53 -9.80 19.28 7.57
CA ILE A 53 -8.82 18.21 7.35
C ILE A 53 -7.98 18.49 6.08
N ASP A 54 -6.66 18.39 6.19
CA ASP A 54 -5.71 18.61 5.09
C ASP A 54 -4.89 17.35 4.73
N PHE A 55 -5.23 16.20 5.32
CA PHE A 55 -4.62 14.91 5.05
C PHE A 55 -5.68 13.83 4.86
N PHE A 56 -5.31 12.68 4.33
CA PHE A 56 -6.18 11.52 4.21
C PHE A 56 -6.18 10.69 5.50
N PRO A 57 -7.29 10.64 6.25
CA PRO A 57 -7.39 9.87 7.48
C PRO A 57 -7.69 8.40 7.18
N LEU A 58 -6.65 7.63 6.91
CA LEU A 58 -6.71 6.17 6.76
C LEU A 58 -6.25 5.52 8.06
N THR A 59 -7.09 4.68 8.65
CA THR A 59 -6.78 3.84 9.81
C THR A 59 -6.74 2.38 9.36
N VAL A 60 -5.65 1.69 9.65
CA VAL A 60 -5.49 0.26 9.41
C VAL A 60 -5.16 -0.41 10.73
N ASP A 61 -6.00 -1.35 11.14
CA ASP A 61 -5.83 -2.14 12.36
C ASP A 61 -5.79 -3.63 12.03
N VAL A 62 -4.87 -4.35 12.67
CA VAL A 62 -4.78 -5.81 12.62
C VAL A 62 -5.00 -6.35 14.03
N GLU A 63 -6.00 -7.19 14.17
CA GLU A 63 -6.39 -7.78 15.45
C GLU A 63 -6.06 -9.27 15.46
N GLU A 64 -4.98 -9.63 16.16
CA GLU A 64 -4.64 -11.02 16.48
C GLU A 64 -5.46 -11.46 17.67
N ARG A 65 -6.48 -12.26 17.45
CA ARG A 65 -7.32 -12.79 18.52
C ARG A 65 -6.69 -14.05 19.12
N MET A 66 -6.61 -14.14 20.44
CA MET A 66 -6.08 -15.31 21.13
C MET A 66 -6.79 -16.61 20.75
N TYR A 67 -8.09 -16.54 20.49
CA TYR A 67 -8.87 -17.71 20.07
C TYR A 67 -8.43 -18.24 18.69
N ALA A 68 -7.85 -17.39 17.82
CA ALA A 68 -7.34 -17.81 16.52
C ALA A 68 -6.22 -18.86 16.64
N ALA A 69 -5.47 -18.83 17.73
CA ALA A 69 -4.44 -19.81 18.10
C ALA A 69 -4.92 -20.82 19.16
N GLY A 70 -6.25 -20.94 19.38
CA GLY A 70 -6.81 -21.82 20.40
C GLY A 70 -6.49 -21.43 21.85
N LYS A 71 -6.14 -20.17 22.10
CA LYS A 71 -5.70 -19.66 23.39
C LYS A 71 -6.76 -18.75 24.03
N ILE A 72 -6.67 -18.59 25.33
CA ILE A 72 -7.47 -17.65 26.13
C ILE A 72 -6.53 -16.53 26.60
N PRO A 73 -6.96 -15.25 26.62
CA PRO A 73 -6.16 -14.17 27.17
C PRO A 73 -5.66 -14.47 28.58
N GLY A 74 -4.33 -14.45 28.78
CA GLY A 74 -3.69 -14.90 29.99
C GLY A 74 -3.65 -13.91 31.16
N GLY A 75 -3.99 -12.63 30.91
CA GLY A 75 -3.96 -11.57 31.90
C GLY A 75 -5.05 -11.74 32.98
N PHE A 76 -4.92 -11.03 34.12
CA PHE A 76 -5.89 -11.05 35.25
C PHE A 76 -7.33 -10.75 34.78
N PHE A 77 -7.47 -9.78 33.86
CA PHE A 77 -8.78 -9.36 33.32
C PHE A 77 -9.33 -10.27 32.24
N ARG A 78 -8.59 -11.28 31.78
CA ARG A 78 -9.00 -12.17 30.68
C ARG A 78 -9.44 -11.43 29.43
N ARG A 79 -8.77 -10.33 29.08
CA ARG A 79 -9.03 -9.50 27.91
C ARG A 79 -7.84 -9.54 26.96
N GLU A 80 -8.13 -9.29 25.66
CA GLU A 80 -7.10 -9.04 24.67
C GLU A 80 -6.25 -7.84 25.12
N GLY A 81 -4.93 -7.95 24.94
CA GLY A 81 -3.99 -6.89 25.28
C GLY A 81 -3.81 -5.87 24.17
N ARG A 82 -2.69 -5.16 24.20
CA ARG A 82 -2.25 -4.33 23.09
C ARG A 82 -1.88 -5.21 21.90
N GLN A 83 -1.96 -4.62 20.69
CA GLN A 83 -1.46 -5.26 19.47
C GLN A 83 -0.01 -5.69 19.64
N THR A 84 0.34 -6.83 19.06
CA THR A 84 1.72 -7.30 19.02
C THR A 84 2.54 -6.44 18.06
N GLU A 85 3.85 -6.50 18.17
CA GLU A 85 4.75 -5.84 17.20
C GLU A 85 4.51 -6.35 15.78
N LYS A 86 4.27 -7.65 15.61
CA LYS A 86 3.91 -8.28 14.35
C LYS A 86 2.63 -7.67 13.75
N ALA A 87 1.58 -7.51 14.56
CA ALA A 87 0.34 -6.90 14.12
C ALA A 87 0.54 -5.43 13.70
N ILE A 88 1.33 -4.65 14.46
CA ILE A 88 1.65 -3.26 14.11
C ILE A 88 2.42 -3.18 12.79
N LEU A 89 3.39 -4.07 12.56
CA LEU A 89 4.12 -4.14 11.30
C LEU A 89 3.21 -4.54 10.15
N ALA A 90 2.29 -5.47 10.36
CA ALA A 90 1.28 -5.85 9.36
C ALA A 90 0.34 -4.68 9.03
N CYS A 91 -0.08 -3.85 10.01
CA CYS A 91 -0.83 -2.61 9.72
C CYS A 91 -0.06 -1.69 8.77
N ARG A 92 1.24 -1.51 9.00
CA ARG A 92 2.09 -0.67 8.16
C ARG A 92 2.32 -1.27 6.77
N LEU A 93 2.45 -2.59 6.70
CA LEU A 93 2.58 -3.33 5.44
C LEU A 93 1.33 -3.15 4.56
N ILE A 94 0.14 -3.14 5.16
CA ILE A 94 -1.13 -2.91 4.49
C ILE A 94 -1.30 -1.44 4.09
N ASP A 95 -1.05 -0.50 5.01
CA ASP A 95 -1.24 0.95 4.79
C ASP A 95 -0.34 1.49 3.66
N ARG A 96 0.91 1.05 3.62
CA ARG A 96 1.94 1.62 2.75
C ARG A 96 1.63 1.53 1.25
N PRO A 97 1.20 0.40 0.66
CA PRO A 97 0.82 0.34 -0.75
C PRO A 97 -0.61 0.83 -1.01
N LEU A 98 -1.53 0.73 -0.04
CA LEU A 98 -2.92 1.13 -0.23
C LEU A 98 -3.11 2.64 -0.19
N ARG A 99 -2.44 3.34 0.72
CA ARG A 99 -2.60 4.79 0.88
C ARG A 99 -2.40 5.59 -0.41
N PRO A 100 -1.36 5.36 -1.22
CA PRO A 100 -1.16 6.06 -2.48
C PRO A 100 -2.08 5.58 -3.62
N SER A 101 -2.83 4.49 -3.46
CA SER A 101 -3.76 3.98 -4.48
C SER A 101 -5.14 4.65 -4.48
N PHE A 102 -5.46 5.45 -3.46
CA PHE A 102 -6.69 6.23 -3.45
C PHE A 102 -6.58 7.41 -4.42
N LYS A 103 -7.71 7.77 -5.03
CA LYS A 103 -7.76 8.94 -5.92
C LYS A 103 -7.30 10.21 -5.23
N GLU A 104 -6.55 11.02 -5.96
CA GLU A 104 -6.08 12.32 -5.47
C GLU A 104 -7.27 13.17 -4.99
N GLY A 105 -7.11 13.81 -3.84
CA GLY A 105 -8.17 14.59 -3.20
C GLY A 105 -9.17 13.79 -2.35
N PHE A 106 -9.09 12.45 -2.33
CA PHE A 106 -9.93 11.65 -1.43
C PHE A 106 -9.49 11.85 0.03
N ARG A 107 -10.41 12.39 0.87
CA ARG A 107 -10.16 12.71 2.28
C ARG A 107 -11.26 12.23 3.22
N CYS A 108 -12.09 11.32 2.74
CA CYS A 108 -13.07 10.68 3.60
C CYS A 108 -12.39 9.72 4.57
N GLU A 109 -12.72 9.83 5.86
CA GLU A 109 -12.20 8.94 6.88
C GLU A 109 -12.48 7.48 6.52
N THR A 110 -11.42 6.68 6.40
CA THR A 110 -11.51 5.29 5.98
C THR A 110 -10.85 4.40 7.02
N GLN A 111 -11.54 3.33 7.38
CA GLN A 111 -11.06 2.34 8.34
C GLN A 111 -11.01 0.96 7.69
N ILE A 112 -9.88 0.28 7.87
CA ILE A 112 -9.65 -1.11 7.48
C ILE A 112 -9.30 -1.89 8.75
N ILE A 113 -10.07 -2.92 9.07
CA ILE A 113 -9.81 -3.80 10.20
C ILE A 113 -9.63 -5.22 9.69
N ALA A 114 -8.45 -5.80 9.92
CA ALA A 114 -8.13 -7.18 9.64
C ALA A 114 -8.17 -7.98 10.95
N THR A 115 -9.15 -8.86 11.10
CA THR A 115 -9.28 -9.73 12.27
C THR A 115 -8.83 -11.15 11.91
N VAL A 116 -7.79 -11.62 12.57
CA VAL A 116 -7.28 -12.98 12.40
C VAL A 116 -8.22 -13.95 13.13
N LEU A 117 -8.94 -14.79 12.37
CA LEU A 117 -9.95 -15.70 12.88
C LEU A 117 -9.38 -17.07 13.25
N SER A 118 -8.42 -17.56 12.48
CA SER A 118 -7.67 -18.79 12.76
C SER A 118 -6.28 -18.72 12.13
N VAL A 119 -5.33 -19.48 12.69
CA VAL A 119 -3.96 -19.63 12.17
C VAL A 119 -3.55 -21.11 12.21
N ASP A 120 -2.87 -21.56 11.17
CA ASP A 120 -2.29 -22.90 11.07
C ASP A 120 -0.79 -22.94 11.40
N ASN A 121 -0.19 -21.77 11.68
CA ASN A 121 1.24 -21.56 11.88
C ASN A 121 2.13 -21.89 10.66
N GLU A 122 1.54 -22.13 9.49
CA GLU A 122 2.24 -22.36 8.22
C GLU A 122 2.03 -21.21 7.23
N ASN A 123 0.85 -20.59 7.25
CA ASN A 123 0.50 -19.52 6.32
C ASN A 123 0.42 -18.18 7.06
N GLU A 124 1.30 -17.27 6.69
CA GLU A 124 1.33 -15.91 7.25
C GLU A 124 0.09 -15.11 6.83
N TYR A 125 -0.47 -14.35 7.78
CA TYR A 125 -1.72 -13.62 7.57
C TYR A 125 -1.53 -12.23 6.96
N ASP A 126 -0.34 -11.64 7.03
CA ASP A 126 -0.07 -10.23 6.69
C ASP A 126 -0.33 -9.91 5.21
N VAL A 127 0.25 -10.70 4.30
CA VAL A 127 0.04 -10.55 2.85
C VAL A 127 -1.39 -10.94 2.45
N LEU A 128 -1.98 -11.93 3.12
CA LEU A 128 -3.39 -12.29 2.91
C LEU A 128 -4.30 -11.12 3.28
N ALA A 129 -4.06 -10.50 4.44
CA ALA A 129 -4.81 -9.34 4.91
C ALA A 129 -4.67 -8.13 3.97
N LEU A 130 -3.47 -7.89 3.40
CA LEU A 130 -3.25 -6.83 2.42
C LEU A 130 -4.11 -7.02 1.17
N ASN A 131 -4.07 -8.21 0.57
CA ASN A 131 -4.89 -8.52 -0.61
C ASN A 131 -6.39 -8.42 -0.32
N ALA A 132 -6.83 -8.90 0.86
CA ALA A 132 -8.22 -8.79 1.28
C ALA A 132 -8.64 -7.34 1.58
N ALA A 133 -7.72 -6.50 2.08
CA ALA A 133 -7.97 -5.07 2.28
C ALA A 133 -8.18 -4.32 0.96
N SER A 134 -7.34 -4.59 -0.05
CA SER A 134 -7.52 -4.06 -1.40
C SER A 134 -8.88 -4.46 -1.98
N LEU A 135 -9.26 -5.73 -1.86
CA LEU A 135 -10.56 -6.22 -2.32
C LEU A 135 -11.72 -5.62 -1.51
N GLY A 136 -11.57 -5.47 -0.20
CA GLY A 136 -12.58 -4.85 0.67
C GLY A 136 -12.88 -3.40 0.29
N LEU A 137 -11.84 -2.61 -0.05
CA LEU A 137 -12.00 -1.25 -0.56
C LEU A 137 -12.78 -1.21 -1.88
N GLN A 138 -12.48 -2.13 -2.81
CA GLN A 138 -13.22 -2.24 -4.07
C GLN A 138 -14.70 -2.59 -3.84
N LEU A 139 -15.00 -3.57 -2.97
CA LEU A 139 -16.38 -3.96 -2.64
C LEU A 139 -17.14 -2.85 -1.92
N ALA A 140 -16.47 -2.00 -1.16
CA ALA A 140 -17.06 -0.81 -0.54
C ALA A 140 -17.29 0.34 -1.53
N GLY A 141 -16.87 0.21 -2.80
CA GLY A 141 -17.00 1.25 -3.82
C GLY A 141 -16.14 2.48 -3.55
N VAL A 142 -15.05 2.33 -2.79
CA VAL A 142 -14.12 3.42 -2.51
C VAL A 142 -13.29 3.74 -3.77
N PRO A 143 -13.07 5.02 -4.11
CA PRO A 143 -12.40 5.40 -5.34
C PRO A 143 -10.89 5.13 -5.26
N LEU A 144 -10.46 4.05 -5.90
CA LEU A 144 -9.06 3.69 -6.09
C LEU A 144 -8.64 3.98 -7.53
N ASP A 145 -7.38 4.37 -7.73
CA ASP A 145 -6.79 4.48 -9.07
C ASP A 145 -6.60 3.08 -9.67
N SER A 146 -6.14 2.13 -8.86
CA SER A 146 -5.99 0.73 -9.26
C SER A 146 -5.97 -0.16 -8.01
N PRO A 147 -6.51 -1.40 -8.09
CA PRO A 147 -6.39 -2.38 -7.01
C PRO A 147 -4.93 -2.81 -6.80
N ILE A 148 -4.63 -3.18 -5.55
CA ILE A 148 -3.31 -3.65 -5.15
C ILE A 148 -3.33 -5.18 -5.00
N GLY A 149 -2.35 -5.84 -5.63
CA GLY A 149 -1.98 -7.22 -5.35
C GLY A 149 -0.65 -7.29 -4.64
N ALA A 150 -0.46 -8.25 -3.74
CA ALA A 150 0.79 -8.43 -3.02
C ALA A 150 1.15 -9.90 -2.86
N VAL A 151 2.43 -10.22 -2.96
CA VAL A 151 2.97 -11.56 -2.80
C VAL A 151 4.24 -11.53 -1.95
N ARG A 152 4.44 -12.55 -1.14
CA ARG A 152 5.72 -12.81 -0.45
C ARG A 152 6.58 -13.69 -1.36
N MET A 153 7.83 -13.30 -1.57
CA MET A 153 8.83 -14.04 -2.35
C MET A 153 10.00 -14.36 -1.45
N SER A 154 10.32 -15.63 -1.28
CA SER A 154 11.41 -16.10 -0.39
C SER A 154 12.46 -16.84 -1.20
N LEU A 155 13.73 -16.53 -0.95
CA LEU A 155 14.85 -17.19 -1.62
C LEU A 155 15.23 -18.46 -0.84
N ILE A 156 14.83 -19.61 -1.36
CA ILE A 156 15.00 -20.92 -0.75
C ILE A 156 15.72 -21.84 -1.72
N ASN A 157 16.84 -22.42 -1.31
CA ASN A 157 17.65 -23.31 -2.15
C ASN A 157 17.93 -22.70 -3.53
N ASP A 158 18.36 -21.43 -3.54
CA ASP A 158 18.69 -20.65 -4.73
C ASP A 158 17.54 -20.38 -5.70
N ASN A 159 16.28 -20.61 -5.29
CA ASN A 159 15.07 -20.37 -6.08
C ASN A 159 14.11 -19.43 -5.35
N TRP A 160 13.38 -18.61 -6.12
CA TRP A 160 12.30 -17.79 -5.60
C TRP A 160 11.03 -18.62 -5.42
N VAL A 161 10.56 -18.71 -4.18
CA VAL A 161 9.35 -19.44 -3.79
C VAL A 161 8.27 -18.41 -3.39
N PRO A 162 7.13 -18.34 -4.09
CA PRO A 162 6.03 -17.46 -3.71
C PRO A 162 5.24 -18.06 -2.55
N GLN A 163 4.86 -17.23 -1.59
CA GLN A 163 4.02 -17.59 -0.43
C GLN A 163 4.54 -18.84 0.32
N ALA A 164 5.86 -18.91 0.54
CA ALA A 164 6.47 -19.99 1.30
C ALA A 164 5.80 -20.15 2.67
N SER A 165 5.66 -21.39 3.13
CA SER A 165 5.18 -21.69 4.48
C SER A 165 6.23 -21.33 5.53
N ASN A 166 5.84 -21.20 6.79
CA ASN A 166 6.77 -20.92 7.89
C ASN A 166 7.85 -22.01 8.01
N THR A 167 7.49 -23.27 7.77
CA THR A 167 8.47 -24.38 7.73
C THR A 167 9.46 -24.18 6.57
N GLU A 168 9.02 -23.79 5.39
CA GLU A 168 9.90 -23.51 4.23
C GLU A 168 10.78 -22.27 4.46
N LEU A 169 10.26 -21.26 5.18
CA LEU A 169 11.00 -20.03 5.51
C LEU A 169 12.23 -20.28 6.40
N GLU A 170 12.26 -21.42 7.16
CA GLU A 170 13.43 -21.81 7.94
C GLU A 170 14.66 -22.01 7.04
N ASP A 171 14.48 -22.38 5.78
CA ASP A 171 15.55 -22.57 4.79
C ASP A 171 15.82 -21.31 3.93
N SER A 172 15.05 -20.25 4.11
CA SER A 172 15.21 -19.01 3.35
C SER A 172 16.46 -18.25 3.79
N VAL A 173 17.15 -17.62 2.85
CA VAL A 173 18.26 -16.67 3.12
C VAL A 173 17.81 -15.23 2.98
N PHE A 174 16.74 -14.98 2.23
CA PHE A 174 16.22 -13.64 1.96
C PHE A 174 14.73 -13.71 1.70
N ASP A 175 13.99 -12.75 2.24
CA ASP A 175 12.54 -12.67 2.13
C ASP A 175 12.11 -11.26 1.72
N MET A 176 11.12 -11.16 0.85
CA MET A 176 10.56 -9.87 0.44
C MET A 176 9.06 -9.96 0.19
N VAL A 177 8.35 -8.95 0.66
CA VAL A 177 6.95 -8.69 0.30
C VAL A 177 6.93 -7.62 -0.78
N ILE A 178 6.28 -7.95 -1.90
CA ILE A 178 6.18 -7.09 -3.07
C ILE A 178 4.72 -6.81 -3.32
N ALA A 179 4.37 -5.53 -3.46
CA ALA A 179 3.04 -5.11 -3.86
C ALA A 179 3.09 -4.30 -5.16
N GLY A 180 2.08 -4.47 -5.98
CA GLY A 180 1.96 -3.80 -7.27
C GLY A 180 0.50 -3.57 -7.67
N ASN A 181 0.33 -2.77 -8.69
CA ASN A 181 -0.93 -2.50 -9.35
C ASN A 181 -0.82 -2.73 -10.86
N LEU A 182 -1.95 -2.69 -11.56
CA LEU A 182 -1.95 -2.73 -13.01
C LEU A 182 -1.97 -1.29 -13.57
N ASN A 183 -1.05 -1.00 -14.48
CA ASN A 183 -1.04 0.24 -15.25
C ASN A 183 -2.07 0.21 -16.40
N GLU A 184 -2.18 1.32 -17.13
CA GLU A 184 -3.12 1.46 -18.27
C GLU A 184 -2.90 0.43 -19.38
N LYS A 185 -1.70 -0.17 -19.48
CA LYS A 185 -1.36 -1.20 -20.46
C LYS A 185 -1.67 -2.61 -19.96
N GLY A 186 -2.11 -2.75 -18.70
CA GLY A 186 -2.33 -4.03 -18.05
C GLY A 186 -1.05 -4.72 -17.56
N GLU A 187 0.07 -3.99 -17.50
CA GLU A 187 1.32 -4.45 -16.93
C GLU A 187 1.39 -4.13 -15.44
N VAL A 188 2.12 -4.94 -14.68
CA VAL A 188 2.28 -4.72 -13.24
C VAL A 188 3.38 -3.69 -12.97
N ASP A 189 3.00 -2.59 -12.34
CA ASP A 189 3.91 -1.63 -11.75
C ASP A 189 4.12 -1.95 -10.27
N ILE A 190 5.38 -2.03 -9.83
CA ILE A 190 5.71 -2.29 -8.43
C ILE A 190 5.58 -1.00 -7.63
N VAL A 191 4.75 -1.02 -6.59
CA VAL A 191 4.48 0.14 -5.73
C VAL A 191 5.14 0.04 -4.36
N MET A 192 5.47 -1.18 -3.91
CA MET A 192 6.14 -1.41 -2.63
C MET A 192 7.02 -2.65 -2.70
N VAL A 193 8.20 -2.54 -2.10
CA VAL A 193 9.05 -3.67 -1.74
C VAL A 193 9.44 -3.51 -0.28
N GLU A 194 9.24 -4.55 0.51
CA GLU A 194 9.75 -4.68 1.88
C GLU A 194 10.56 -5.96 1.96
N ALA A 195 11.84 -5.86 2.25
CA ALA A 195 12.75 -6.98 2.15
C ALA A 195 13.72 -7.02 3.34
N GLY A 196 14.16 -8.22 3.65
CA GLY A 196 15.16 -8.45 4.69
C GLY A 196 15.85 -9.80 4.55
N ALA A 197 17.01 -9.93 5.18
CA ALA A 197 17.65 -11.20 5.38
C ALA A 197 16.84 -12.01 6.42
N SER A 198 16.73 -13.32 6.18
CA SER A 198 16.13 -14.23 7.17
C SER A 198 17.06 -14.45 8.34
N ASP A 199 16.53 -14.99 9.43
CA ASP A 199 17.33 -15.43 10.56
C ASP A 199 18.37 -16.45 10.09
N ASN A 200 19.60 -16.35 10.63
CA ASN A 200 20.73 -17.21 10.26
C ASN A 200 21.15 -17.19 8.78
N ALA A 201 20.80 -16.13 8.03
CA ALA A 201 21.15 -15.99 6.61
C ALA A 201 22.66 -16.13 6.35
N PHE A 202 23.51 -15.53 7.20
CA PHE A 202 24.96 -15.63 7.07
C PHE A 202 25.46 -17.07 7.25
N GLU A 203 24.93 -17.80 8.22
CA GLU A 203 25.32 -19.21 8.46
C GLU A 203 24.94 -20.09 7.27
N LYS A 204 23.77 -19.83 6.66
CA LYS A 204 23.31 -20.55 5.47
C LYS A 204 24.19 -20.24 4.24
N ILE A 205 24.58 -18.98 4.06
CA ILE A 205 25.47 -18.56 2.97
C ILE A 205 26.85 -19.19 3.15
N ASP A 206 27.39 -19.19 4.37
CA ASP A 206 28.66 -19.85 4.69
C ASP A 206 28.59 -21.38 4.49
N ALA A 207 27.41 -21.96 4.65
CA ALA A 207 27.15 -23.38 4.37
C ALA A 207 26.96 -23.69 2.88
N GLY A 208 26.92 -22.69 2.00
CA GLY A 208 26.89 -22.86 0.54
C GLY A 208 25.66 -22.32 -0.19
N SER A 209 24.67 -21.73 0.49
CA SER A 209 23.55 -21.03 -0.15
C SER A 209 24.06 -19.76 -0.86
N LYS A 210 23.40 -19.37 -1.96
CA LYS A 210 23.75 -18.14 -2.66
C LYS A 210 23.39 -16.91 -1.83
N ALA A 211 24.32 -15.97 -1.73
CA ALA A 211 24.03 -14.64 -1.24
C ALA A 211 23.11 -13.89 -2.23
N PRO A 212 22.10 -13.16 -1.76
CA PRO A 212 21.24 -12.36 -2.64
C PRO A 212 22.06 -11.24 -3.29
N SER A 213 22.33 -11.36 -4.60
CA SER A 213 22.92 -10.29 -5.42
C SER A 213 21.83 -9.33 -5.89
N GLU A 214 22.21 -8.13 -6.31
CA GLU A 214 21.27 -7.15 -6.89
C GLU A 214 20.50 -7.74 -8.08
N GLU A 215 21.19 -8.49 -8.95
CA GLU A 215 20.58 -9.15 -10.11
C GLU A 215 19.55 -10.20 -9.66
N LEU A 216 19.90 -11.04 -8.68
CA LEU A 216 19.00 -12.07 -8.17
C LEU A 216 17.74 -11.46 -7.51
N VAL A 217 17.90 -10.36 -6.77
CA VAL A 217 16.77 -9.63 -6.18
C VAL A 217 15.89 -9.01 -7.26
N ALA A 218 16.50 -8.43 -8.31
CA ALA A 218 15.76 -7.87 -9.45
C ALA A 218 14.93 -8.97 -10.16
N ASP A 219 15.51 -10.16 -10.39
CA ASP A 219 14.81 -11.31 -10.96
C ASP A 219 13.63 -11.75 -10.07
N GLY A 220 13.80 -11.74 -8.77
CA GLY A 220 12.72 -12.03 -7.81
C GLY A 220 11.57 -11.02 -7.86
N ILE A 221 11.90 -9.73 -7.98
CA ILE A 221 10.89 -8.69 -8.15
C ILE A 221 10.17 -8.86 -9.49
N ASP A 222 10.89 -9.17 -10.55
CA ASP A 222 10.27 -9.34 -11.88
C ASP A 222 9.36 -10.57 -11.93
N SER A 223 9.79 -11.70 -11.35
CA SER A 223 8.98 -12.91 -11.25
C SER A 223 7.74 -12.76 -10.37
N SER A 224 7.73 -11.82 -9.41
CA SER A 224 6.56 -11.54 -8.56
C SER A 224 5.37 -10.96 -9.32
N LYS A 225 5.62 -10.28 -10.46
CA LYS A 225 4.59 -9.60 -11.27
C LYS A 225 3.50 -10.53 -11.75
N GLN A 226 3.87 -11.77 -12.11
CA GLN A 226 2.91 -12.78 -12.49
C GLN A 226 1.89 -13.04 -11.39
N PHE A 227 2.36 -13.28 -10.17
CA PHE A 227 1.50 -13.59 -9.02
C PHE A 227 0.65 -12.39 -8.58
N ILE A 228 1.21 -11.18 -8.64
CA ILE A 228 0.49 -9.94 -8.39
C ILE A 228 -0.67 -9.78 -9.39
N SER A 229 -0.42 -10.04 -10.68
CA SER A 229 -1.46 -9.99 -11.72
C SER A 229 -2.57 -11.02 -11.46
N GLU A 230 -2.23 -12.25 -11.08
CA GLU A 230 -3.18 -13.32 -10.75
C GLU A 230 -4.06 -12.95 -9.54
N LEU A 231 -3.47 -12.35 -8.50
CA LEU A 231 -4.21 -11.86 -7.31
C LEU A 231 -5.16 -10.72 -7.65
N ILE A 232 -4.73 -9.76 -8.48
CA ILE A 232 -5.58 -8.65 -8.93
C ILE A 232 -6.72 -9.18 -9.80
N ALA A 233 -6.46 -10.16 -10.68
CA ALA A 233 -7.48 -10.79 -11.50
C ALA A 233 -8.54 -11.51 -10.65
N ALA A 234 -8.13 -12.23 -9.61
CA ALA A 234 -9.03 -12.87 -8.67
C ALA A 234 -9.90 -11.86 -7.89
N GLN A 235 -9.32 -10.71 -7.50
CA GLN A 235 -10.06 -9.61 -6.89
C GLN A 235 -11.11 -9.05 -7.86
N ALA A 236 -10.72 -8.76 -9.10
CA ALA A 236 -11.61 -8.23 -10.12
C ALA A 236 -12.75 -9.23 -10.45
N GLU A 237 -12.47 -10.52 -10.48
CA GLU A 237 -13.48 -11.56 -10.66
C GLU A 237 -14.51 -11.55 -9.53
N LEU A 238 -14.07 -11.44 -8.26
CA LEU A 238 -15.01 -11.39 -7.13
C LEU A 238 -15.84 -10.11 -7.14
N VAL A 239 -15.23 -8.97 -7.45
CA VAL A 239 -15.94 -7.68 -7.59
C VAL A 239 -17.02 -7.78 -8.67
N SER A 240 -16.72 -8.39 -9.83
CA SER A 240 -17.70 -8.54 -10.93
C SER A 240 -18.91 -9.42 -10.59
N LYS A 241 -18.78 -10.30 -9.60
CA LYS A 241 -19.86 -11.18 -9.12
C LYS A 241 -20.76 -10.53 -8.06
N ASN A 242 -20.45 -9.31 -7.63
CA ASN A 242 -21.16 -8.63 -6.56
C ASN A 242 -21.63 -7.24 -7.02
N ASP A 243 -22.76 -6.80 -6.44
CA ASP A 243 -23.27 -5.45 -6.64
C ASP A 243 -22.45 -4.48 -5.77
N VAL A 244 -21.53 -3.75 -6.41
CA VAL A 244 -20.72 -2.73 -5.72
C VAL A 244 -21.49 -1.41 -5.68
N PRO A 245 -21.59 -0.75 -4.53
CA PRO A 245 -22.26 0.54 -4.42
C PRO A 245 -21.54 1.59 -5.28
N VAL A 246 -22.32 2.36 -6.04
CA VAL A 246 -21.83 3.53 -6.77
C VAL A 246 -22.06 4.75 -5.89
N THR A 247 -21.03 5.25 -5.28
CA THR A 247 -21.07 6.43 -4.41
C THR A 247 -20.34 7.59 -5.09
N ASP A 248 -20.96 8.76 -5.09
CA ASP A 248 -20.32 10.00 -5.55
C ASP A 248 -19.45 10.55 -4.42
N TRP A 249 -18.20 10.11 -4.39
CA TRP A 249 -17.26 10.48 -3.34
C TRP A 249 -16.75 11.91 -3.52
N PRO A 250 -16.76 12.73 -2.45
CA PRO A 250 -16.20 14.07 -2.49
C PRO A 250 -14.67 14.01 -2.65
N LEU A 251 -14.16 14.64 -3.71
CA LEU A 251 -12.74 14.84 -3.91
C LEU A 251 -12.40 16.31 -3.65
N VAL A 252 -11.47 16.56 -2.75
CA VAL A 252 -11.03 17.90 -2.37
C VAL A 252 -9.93 18.36 -3.31
N GLU A 253 -10.17 19.43 -4.04
CA GLU A 253 -9.14 20.11 -4.82
C GLU A 253 -8.42 21.15 -3.94
N ASP A 254 -7.11 20.97 -3.72
CA ASP A 254 -6.29 21.86 -2.90
C ASP A 254 -6.00 23.21 -3.61
N PHE A 255 -6.05 23.21 -4.94
CA PHE A 255 -5.80 24.38 -5.80
C PHE A 255 -6.43 24.15 -7.17
N SER A 256 -6.77 25.23 -7.87
CA SER A 256 -7.34 25.13 -9.21
C SER A 256 -6.31 24.66 -10.25
N LYS A 257 -6.79 24.06 -11.33
CA LYS A 257 -5.94 23.62 -12.43
C LYS A 257 -5.27 24.80 -13.15
N GLU A 258 -5.96 25.92 -13.21
CA GLU A 258 -5.45 27.18 -13.78
C GLU A 258 -4.25 27.68 -12.96
N LEU A 259 -4.39 27.78 -11.64
CA LEU A 259 -3.30 28.21 -10.74
C LEU A 259 -2.09 27.30 -10.87
N LYS A 260 -2.31 25.97 -10.97
CA LYS A 260 -1.22 25.00 -11.17
C LYS A 260 -0.49 25.25 -12.46
N SER A 261 -1.22 25.40 -13.58
CA SER A 261 -0.64 25.63 -14.91
C SER A 261 0.14 26.94 -14.94
N ASP A 262 -0.42 28.02 -14.41
CA ASP A 262 0.23 29.34 -14.40
C ASP A 262 1.54 29.35 -13.59
N ILE A 263 1.57 28.64 -12.45
CA ILE A 263 2.78 28.51 -11.63
C ILE A 263 3.79 27.61 -12.36
N GLU A 264 3.37 26.52 -12.98
CA GLU A 264 4.23 25.63 -13.73
C GLU A 264 4.88 26.36 -14.91
N ASP A 265 4.11 27.03 -15.73
CA ASP A 265 4.58 27.77 -16.91
C ASP A 265 5.53 28.91 -16.54
N SER A 266 5.29 29.56 -15.39
CA SER A 266 6.09 30.71 -14.95
C SER A 266 7.40 30.31 -14.26
N TYR A 267 7.43 29.20 -13.52
CA TYR A 267 8.52 28.91 -12.55
C TYR A 267 9.21 27.57 -12.74
N LYS A 268 8.79 26.72 -13.68
CA LYS A 268 9.39 25.40 -13.90
C LYS A 268 10.92 25.47 -14.09
N SER A 269 11.39 26.36 -14.94
CA SER A 269 12.83 26.51 -15.21
C SER A 269 13.63 26.99 -13.99
N GLU A 270 13.04 27.86 -13.13
CA GLU A 270 13.70 28.29 -11.89
C GLU A 270 13.78 27.15 -10.89
N VAL A 271 12.72 26.35 -10.77
CA VAL A 271 12.69 25.15 -9.91
C VAL A 271 13.70 24.09 -10.39
N GLU A 272 13.82 23.86 -11.71
CA GLU A 272 14.85 22.97 -12.29
C GLU A 272 16.27 23.41 -11.92
N ASN A 273 16.55 24.71 -12.01
CA ASN A 273 17.84 25.28 -11.63
C ASN A 273 18.12 25.11 -10.12
N ILE A 274 17.13 25.39 -9.27
CA ILE A 274 17.27 25.26 -7.81
C ILE A 274 17.47 23.79 -7.41
N THR A 275 16.73 22.87 -8.01
CA THR A 275 16.87 21.43 -7.70
C THR A 275 18.21 20.85 -8.14
N SER A 276 18.96 21.54 -9.01
CA SER A 276 20.30 21.13 -9.44
C SER A 276 21.41 21.53 -8.46
N ILE A 277 21.14 22.39 -7.50
CA ILE A 277 22.11 22.84 -6.49
C ILE A 277 22.47 21.68 -5.56
N THR A 278 23.75 21.36 -5.46
CA THR A 278 24.25 20.24 -4.64
C THR A 278 24.23 20.55 -3.15
N ASP A 279 24.56 21.80 -2.75
CA ASP A 279 24.50 22.19 -1.35
C ASP A 279 23.05 22.25 -0.85
N ARG A 280 22.77 21.45 0.18
CA ARG A 280 21.43 21.31 0.74
C ARG A 280 20.89 22.63 1.32
N LYS A 281 21.75 23.38 2.00
CA LYS A 281 21.33 24.60 2.70
C LYS A 281 21.04 25.72 1.70
N GLU A 282 21.91 25.89 0.71
CA GLU A 282 21.72 26.85 -0.38
C GLU A 282 20.45 26.54 -1.17
N ARG A 283 20.24 25.27 -1.55
CA ARG A 283 19.03 24.82 -2.25
C ARG A 283 17.77 25.11 -1.47
N SER A 284 17.74 24.79 -0.16
CA SER A 284 16.59 25.05 0.70
C SER A 284 16.26 26.55 0.81
N ASN A 285 17.27 27.39 0.98
CA ASN A 285 17.09 28.84 1.07
C ASN A 285 16.51 29.40 -0.24
N LYS A 286 17.09 29.06 -1.38
CA LYS A 286 16.59 29.51 -2.70
C LYS A 286 15.18 29.02 -3.01
N GLN A 287 14.85 27.82 -2.58
CA GLN A 287 13.48 27.30 -2.73
C GLN A 287 12.49 28.09 -1.87
N SER A 288 12.85 28.44 -0.64
CA SER A 288 11.99 29.27 0.23
C SER A 288 11.81 30.68 -0.33
N GLU A 289 12.90 31.30 -0.82
CA GLU A 289 12.85 32.61 -1.47
C GLU A 289 11.95 32.62 -2.71
N LEU A 290 12.01 31.54 -3.51
CA LEU A 290 11.14 31.39 -4.68
C LEU A 290 9.68 31.16 -4.27
N GLU A 291 9.42 30.34 -3.23
CA GLU A 291 8.07 30.14 -2.69
C GLU A 291 7.44 31.46 -2.25
N GLU A 292 8.19 32.31 -1.55
CA GLU A 292 7.73 33.65 -1.11
C GLU A 292 7.37 34.53 -2.32
N LYS A 293 8.22 34.58 -3.36
CA LYS A 293 7.94 35.31 -4.60
C LYS A 293 6.68 34.81 -5.31
N VAL A 294 6.47 33.50 -5.34
CA VAL A 294 5.27 32.89 -5.95
C VAL A 294 4.03 33.30 -5.14
N VAL A 295 4.11 33.24 -3.82
CA VAL A 295 3.00 33.69 -2.96
C VAL A 295 2.68 35.17 -3.19
N GLU A 296 3.69 36.04 -3.16
CA GLU A 296 3.49 37.48 -3.39
C GLU A 296 2.85 37.79 -4.75
N LYS A 297 3.19 37.04 -5.81
CA LYS A 297 2.65 37.25 -7.15
C LYS A 297 1.19 36.83 -7.31
N TYR A 298 0.78 35.71 -6.66
CA TYR A 298 -0.53 35.09 -6.87
C TYR A 298 -1.48 35.29 -5.69
N ILE A 299 -1.06 35.96 -4.61
CA ILE A 299 -1.93 36.25 -3.47
C ILE A 299 -3.13 37.10 -3.90
N ASN A 300 -4.31 36.70 -3.45
CA ASN A 300 -5.52 37.48 -3.64
C ASN A 300 -5.82 38.27 -2.35
N GLU A 301 -5.96 39.59 -2.42
CA GLU A 301 -6.25 40.42 -1.26
C GLU A 301 -7.68 40.21 -0.72
N GLU A 302 -8.58 39.66 -1.51
CA GLU A 302 -9.98 39.43 -1.14
C GLU A 302 -10.23 38.07 -0.49
N GLU A 303 -9.41 37.06 -0.82
CA GLU A 303 -9.50 35.70 -0.28
C GLU A 303 -8.11 35.18 0.06
N ASP A 304 -7.92 34.65 1.26
CA ASP A 304 -6.65 34.03 1.66
C ASP A 304 -6.42 32.71 0.91
N ASN A 305 -5.82 32.82 -0.28
CA ASN A 305 -5.44 31.68 -1.12
C ASN A 305 -3.98 31.22 -0.92
N THR A 306 -3.29 31.74 0.12
CA THR A 306 -1.87 31.45 0.40
C THR A 306 -1.59 29.95 0.48
N LYS A 307 -2.47 29.19 1.13
CA LYS A 307 -2.30 27.72 1.26
C LYS A 307 -2.37 27.03 -0.10
N ALA A 308 -3.32 27.41 -0.95
CA ALA A 308 -3.47 26.85 -2.29
C ALA A 308 -2.24 27.11 -3.17
N ILE A 309 -1.69 28.35 -3.12
CA ILE A 309 -0.48 28.73 -3.87
C ILE A 309 0.72 27.89 -3.42
N LYS A 310 0.94 27.76 -2.11
CA LYS A 310 2.05 26.95 -1.55
C LYS A 310 1.92 25.48 -1.93
N LEU A 311 0.72 24.91 -1.93
CA LEU A 311 0.49 23.52 -2.32
C LEU A 311 0.71 23.31 -3.82
N ALA A 312 0.29 24.26 -4.67
CA ALA A 312 0.54 24.23 -6.12
C ALA A 312 2.05 24.31 -6.42
N PHE A 313 2.77 25.24 -5.76
CA PHE A 313 4.23 25.34 -5.88
C PHE A 313 4.94 24.07 -5.42
N LYS A 314 4.54 23.51 -4.27
CA LYS A 314 5.08 22.24 -3.76
C LYS A 314 4.84 21.08 -4.73
N SER A 315 3.67 21.05 -5.40
CA SER A 315 3.35 20.07 -6.45
C SER A 315 4.31 20.21 -7.63
N LEU A 316 4.62 21.44 -8.09
CA LEU A 316 5.61 21.69 -9.14
C LEU A 316 7.00 21.18 -8.75
N VAL A 317 7.49 21.54 -7.55
CA VAL A 317 8.80 21.08 -7.05
C VAL A 317 8.85 19.55 -7.02
N LYS A 318 7.80 18.88 -6.53
CA LYS A 318 7.70 17.42 -6.48
C LYS A 318 7.81 16.82 -7.88
N ASN A 319 7.11 17.37 -8.86
CA ASN A 319 7.11 16.85 -10.24
C ASN A 319 8.50 17.02 -10.88
N VAL A 320 9.10 18.20 -10.78
CA VAL A 320 10.45 18.46 -11.30
C VAL A 320 11.49 17.51 -10.69
N VAL A 321 11.44 17.29 -9.36
CA VAL A 321 12.36 16.35 -8.71
C VAL A 321 12.13 14.92 -9.20
N ARG A 322 10.88 14.48 -9.37
CA ARG A 322 10.57 13.13 -9.89
C ARG A 322 11.04 12.95 -11.32
N ASP A 323 10.76 13.90 -12.20
CA ASP A 323 11.21 13.86 -13.59
C ASP A 323 12.74 13.79 -13.68
N ARG A 324 13.42 14.53 -12.81
CA ARG A 324 14.88 14.50 -12.70
C ARG A 324 15.41 13.14 -12.22
N VAL A 325 14.77 12.54 -11.21
CA VAL A 325 15.13 11.19 -10.74
C VAL A 325 14.97 10.17 -11.84
N ILE A 326 13.87 10.22 -12.60
CA ILE A 326 13.60 9.30 -13.70
C ILE A 326 14.61 9.46 -14.83
N SER A 327 14.90 10.72 -15.22
CA SER A 327 15.76 11.01 -16.38
C SER A 327 17.25 10.81 -16.11
N LEU A 328 17.70 11.03 -14.86
CA LEU A 328 19.14 11.01 -14.49
C LEU A 328 19.53 9.81 -13.62
N SER A 329 18.60 8.93 -13.26
CA SER A 329 18.88 7.82 -12.33
C SER A 329 19.55 8.26 -11.03
N LEU A 330 19.06 9.31 -10.39
CA LEU A 330 19.66 9.93 -9.20
C LEU A 330 19.58 9.09 -7.92
N ILE A 331 19.30 7.80 -8.03
CA ILE A 331 19.16 6.89 -6.89
C ILE A 331 20.45 6.80 -6.06
N HIS A 332 21.59 7.08 -6.66
CA HIS A 332 22.92 6.96 -6.03
C HIS A 332 23.57 8.29 -5.63
N ILE A 333 22.81 9.36 -5.55
CA ILE A 333 23.36 10.65 -5.09
C ILE A 333 23.24 10.82 -3.56
#